data_51bd66722bb42030294f8b8dc3dd7d51
#
_entry.id   51bd66722bb42030294f8b8dc3dd7d51
#
_cell.length_a   1.000
_cell.length_b   1.000
_cell.length_c   1.000
_cell.angle_alpha   90.00
_cell.angle_beta   90.00
_cell.angle_gamma   90.00
#
_symmetry.space_group_name_H-M   'P 1'
#
loop_
_entity.id
_entity.type
_entity.pdbx_description
1 polymer ?
#
loop_
_entity_poly.entity_id
_entity_poly.type
_entity_poly.pdbx_seq_one_letter_code
_entity_poly.pdbx_strand_id
1 'polypeptide(L)'
;MRRSLIVSVLILLLVALVCGGCEAYNAAAARRYRLALMPVERTLEDGRWDEALRLTQALSSQWERETALIQLWINHADTDAVVHALRGLETSAKNADRLSAMLYYGDCVENFDHLHHRDAFTLKNIL
;
A
#
# COMPACT_ATOMS: atom_id res chain seq x y z
N MET A 1 -0.10 5.75 -44.01
CA MET A 1 -0.64 4.54 -43.34
C MET A 1 0.41 3.78 -42.52
N ARG A 2 1.53 3.36 -43.08
CA ARG A 2 2.55 2.62 -42.27
C ARG A 2 3.11 3.42 -41.08
N ARG A 3 3.31 4.74 -41.24
CA ARG A 3 3.84 5.59 -40.15
C ARG A 3 2.86 5.74 -38.98
N SER A 4 1.56 5.89 -39.26
CA SER A 4 0.54 5.99 -38.20
C SER A 4 0.38 4.69 -37.45
N LEU A 5 0.49 3.55 -38.11
CA LEU A 5 0.43 2.22 -37.52
C LEU A 5 1.63 1.98 -36.61
N ILE A 6 2.83 2.35 -37.04
CA ILE A 6 4.05 2.25 -36.22
C ILE A 6 3.94 3.12 -34.96
N VAL A 7 3.46 4.37 -35.11
CA VAL A 7 3.26 5.29 -33.99
C VAL A 7 2.24 4.72 -33.01
N SER A 8 1.13 4.16 -33.50
CA SER A 8 0.11 3.54 -32.63
C SER A 8 0.65 2.34 -31.87
N VAL A 9 1.44 1.48 -32.53
CA VAL A 9 2.08 0.33 -31.87
C VAL A 9 3.08 0.79 -30.82
N LEU A 10 3.88 1.81 -31.11
CA LEU A 10 4.85 2.36 -30.15
C LEU A 10 4.15 2.95 -28.92
N ILE A 11 3.03 3.66 -29.11
CA ILE A 11 2.23 4.20 -28.00
C ILE A 11 1.66 3.08 -27.16
N LEU A 12 1.10 2.03 -27.78
CA LEU A 12 0.58 0.85 -27.06
C LEU A 12 1.67 0.14 -26.25
N LEU A 13 2.86 -0.04 -26.84
CA LEU A 13 4.00 -0.62 -26.15
C LEU A 13 4.44 0.24 -24.98
N LEU A 14 4.49 1.56 -25.13
CA LEU A 14 4.83 2.48 -24.06
C LEU A 14 3.82 2.42 -22.92
N VAL A 15 2.53 2.43 -23.24
CA VAL A 15 1.44 2.31 -22.24
C VAL A 15 1.55 0.98 -21.50
N ALA A 16 1.75 -0.13 -22.21
CA ALA A 16 1.92 -1.44 -21.60
C ALA A 16 3.13 -1.49 -20.66
N LEU A 17 4.23 -0.87 -21.04
CA LEU A 17 5.46 -0.80 -20.26
C LEU A 17 5.28 0.05 -18.99
N VAL A 18 4.60 1.18 -19.08
CA VAL A 18 4.28 2.05 -17.94
C VAL A 18 3.32 1.33 -16.98
N CYS A 19 2.26 0.71 -17.49
CA CYS A 19 1.31 -0.05 -16.66
C CYS A 19 1.98 -1.22 -15.94
N GLY A 20 2.83 -1.97 -16.65
CA GLY A 20 3.60 -3.07 -16.05
C GLY A 20 4.59 -2.59 -14.99
N GLY A 21 5.22 -1.44 -15.21
CA GLY A 21 6.11 -0.80 -14.25
C GLY A 21 5.37 -0.34 -12.99
N CYS A 22 4.19 0.27 -13.13
CA CYS A 22 3.35 0.67 -12.00
C CYS A 22 2.88 -0.54 -11.19
N GLU A 23 2.45 -1.60 -11.85
CA GLU A 23 2.04 -2.84 -11.18
C GLU A 23 3.19 -3.49 -10.41
N ALA A 24 4.37 -3.58 -11.00
CA ALA A 24 5.56 -4.11 -10.35
C ALA A 24 5.97 -3.25 -9.14
N TYR A 25 5.86 -1.94 -9.24
CA TYR A 25 6.11 -1.02 -8.13
C TYR A 25 5.11 -1.24 -6.99
N ASN A 26 3.82 -1.34 -7.28
CA ASN A 26 2.77 -1.57 -6.29
C ASN A 26 2.98 -2.91 -5.56
N ALA A 27 3.31 -3.97 -6.29
CA ALA A 27 3.61 -5.28 -5.71
C ALA A 27 4.84 -5.22 -4.79
N ALA A 28 5.90 -4.54 -5.20
CA ALA A 28 7.11 -4.35 -4.41
C ALA A 28 6.85 -3.50 -3.16
N ALA A 29 6.05 -2.45 -3.28
CA ALA A 29 5.64 -1.60 -2.16
C ALA A 29 4.78 -2.38 -1.15
N ALA A 30 3.77 -3.11 -1.61
CA ALA A 30 2.92 -3.96 -0.77
C ALA A 30 3.75 -4.97 0.03
N ARG A 31 4.69 -5.65 -0.61
CA ARG A 31 5.60 -6.58 0.06
C ARG A 31 6.46 -5.88 1.12
N ARG A 32 7.01 -4.74 0.80
CA ARG A 32 7.89 -3.96 1.69
C ARG A 32 7.16 -3.52 2.96
N TYR A 33 5.95 -2.98 2.83
CA TYR A 33 5.12 -2.58 3.96
C TYR A 33 4.63 -3.77 4.78
N ARG A 34 4.29 -4.86 4.12
CA ARG A 34 3.91 -6.09 4.79
C ARG A 34 5.03 -6.64 5.66
N LEU A 35 6.26 -6.66 5.15
CA LEU A 35 7.45 -7.04 5.92
C LEU A 35 7.74 -6.07 7.07
N ALA A 36 7.53 -4.77 6.85
CA ALA A 36 7.71 -3.75 7.87
C ALA A 36 6.66 -3.82 8.99
N LEU A 37 5.47 -4.39 8.72
CA LEU A 37 4.45 -4.64 9.74
C LEU A 37 4.77 -5.83 10.66
N MET A 38 5.59 -6.77 10.25
CA MET A 38 5.93 -7.93 11.08
C MET A 38 6.55 -7.57 12.45
N PRO A 39 7.50 -6.62 12.55
CA PRO A 39 7.99 -6.17 13.85
C PRO A 39 6.91 -5.51 14.72
N VAL A 40 5.96 -4.81 14.10
CA VAL A 40 4.82 -4.21 14.80
C VAL A 40 3.98 -5.29 15.47
N GLU A 41 3.64 -6.35 14.74
CA GLU A 41 2.89 -7.49 15.28
C GLU A 41 3.55 -8.08 16.52
N ARG A 42 4.86 -8.31 16.47
CA ARG A 42 5.61 -8.83 17.62
C ARG A 42 5.56 -7.92 18.83
N THR A 43 5.68 -6.61 18.62
CA THR A 43 5.60 -5.65 19.73
C THR A 43 4.21 -5.59 20.34
N LEU A 44 3.15 -5.76 19.53
CA LEU A 44 1.78 -5.84 20.02
C LEU A 44 1.53 -7.12 20.84
N GLU A 45 2.03 -8.25 20.36
CA GLU A 45 1.93 -9.53 21.07
C GLU A 45 2.67 -9.51 22.41
N ASP A 46 3.84 -8.88 22.45
CA ASP A 46 4.69 -8.76 23.64
C ASP A 46 4.22 -7.67 24.61
N GLY A 47 3.23 -6.86 24.24
CA GLY A 47 2.74 -5.73 25.04
C GLY A 47 3.73 -4.57 25.13
N ARG A 48 4.66 -4.45 24.18
CA ARG A 48 5.62 -3.34 24.09
C ARG A 48 5.00 -2.16 23.34
N TRP A 49 4.11 -1.45 24.00
CA TRP A 49 3.27 -0.41 23.40
C TRP A 49 4.04 0.79 22.87
N ASP A 50 5.05 1.24 23.58
CA ASP A 50 5.88 2.38 23.14
C ASP A 50 6.65 2.05 21.87
N GLU A 51 7.20 0.85 21.77
CA GLU A 51 7.86 0.35 20.58
C GLU A 51 6.88 0.19 19.41
N ALA A 52 5.71 -0.39 19.65
CA ALA A 52 4.64 -0.54 18.66
C ALA A 52 4.22 0.81 18.09
N LEU A 53 4.03 1.80 18.95
CA LEU A 53 3.71 3.17 18.56
C LEU A 53 4.80 3.79 17.69
N ARG A 54 6.05 3.67 18.13
CA ARG A 54 7.20 4.21 17.38
C ARG A 54 7.31 3.60 15.98
N LEU A 55 7.20 2.28 15.87
CA LEU A 55 7.24 1.58 14.58
C LEU A 55 6.07 1.97 13.67
N THR A 56 4.87 2.09 14.21
CA THR A 56 3.69 2.49 13.47
C THR A 56 3.80 3.93 12.97
N GLN A 57 4.29 4.84 13.79
CA GLN A 57 4.54 6.24 13.38
C GLN A 57 5.59 6.34 12.27
N ALA A 58 6.65 5.54 12.33
CA ALA A 58 7.65 5.48 11.27
C ALA A 58 7.03 4.98 9.95
N LEU A 59 6.18 3.98 9.99
CA LEU A 59 5.44 3.48 8.81
C LEU A 59 4.47 4.53 8.26
N SER A 60 3.74 5.23 9.11
CA SER A 60 2.83 6.31 8.70
C SER A 60 3.58 7.42 7.99
N SER A 61 4.72 7.86 8.54
CA SER A 61 5.54 8.90 7.92
C SER A 61 6.12 8.46 6.58
N GLN A 62 6.55 7.23 6.46
CA GLN A 62 7.05 6.67 5.21
C GLN A 62 5.94 6.57 4.17
N TRP A 63 4.75 6.12 4.56
CA TRP A 63 3.59 6.02 3.69
C TRP A 63 3.14 7.38 3.17
N GLU A 64 3.09 8.40 4.02
CA GLU A 64 2.74 9.77 3.62
C GLU A 64 3.71 10.32 2.56
N ARG A 65 5.00 10.04 2.70
CA ARG A 65 6.00 10.45 1.69
C ARG A 65 5.84 9.72 0.37
N GLU A 66 5.55 8.42 0.41
CA GLU A 66 5.36 7.62 -0.81
C GLU A 66 4.03 7.90 -1.51
N THR A 67 2.96 8.21 -0.76
CA THR A 67 1.64 8.46 -1.32
C THR A 67 1.62 9.63 -2.28
N ALA A 68 2.44 10.65 -2.07
CA ALA A 68 2.55 11.78 -2.99
C ALA A 68 2.87 11.35 -4.43
N LEU A 69 3.63 10.26 -4.60
CA LEU A 69 3.95 9.69 -5.91
C LEU A 69 2.89 8.66 -6.36
N ILE A 70 2.51 7.78 -5.46
CA ILE A 70 1.57 6.67 -5.74
C ILE A 70 0.19 7.18 -6.19
N GLN A 71 -0.27 8.31 -5.65
CA GLN A 71 -1.56 8.92 -6.01
C GLN A 71 -1.66 9.36 -7.47
N LEU A 72 -0.58 9.35 -8.22
CA LEU A 72 -0.62 9.59 -9.67
C LEU A 72 -1.34 8.48 -10.43
N TRP A 73 -1.38 7.25 -9.90
CA TRP A 73 -1.99 6.09 -10.57
C TRP A 73 -2.86 5.21 -9.68
N ILE A 74 -2.86 5.40 -8.36
CA ILE A 74 -3.74 4.69 -7.41
C ILE A 74 -4.87 5.62 -6.97
N ASN A 75 -6.05 5.04 -6.77
CA ASN A 75 -7.20 5.77 -6.27
C ASN A 75 -6.93 6.32 -4.86
N HIS A 76 -7.28 7.58 -4.63
CA HIS A 76 -7.18 8.22 -3.31
C HIS A 76 -7.89 7.44 -2.21
N ALA A 77 -9.02 6.81 -2.50
CA ALA A 77 -9.75 6.00 -1.52
C ALA A 77 -8.91 4.83 -0.98
N ASP A 78 -8.09 4.21 -1.82
CA ASP A 78 -7.23 3.10 -1.41
C ASP A 78 -6.05 3.56 -0.57
N THR A 79 -5.44 4.70 -0.90
CA THR A 79 -4.37 5.31 -0.10
C THR A 79 -4.89 5.84 1.24
N ASP A 80 -6.10 6.42 1.26
CA ASP A 80 -6.75 6.92 2.47
C ASP A 80 -7.14 5.77 3.42
N ALA A 81 -7.54 4.62 2.89
CA ALA A 81 -7.82 3.43 3.69
C ALA A 81 -6.60 2.96 4.49
N VAL A 82 -5.42 2.99 3.88
CA VAL A 82 -4.15 2.70 4.57
C VAL A 82 -3.86 3.71 5.67
N VAL A 83 -4.02 5.00 5.38
CA VAL A 83 -3.83 6.08 6.39
C VAL A 83 -4.78 5.88 7.56
N HIS A 84 -6.04 5.58 7.30
CA HIS A 84 -7.03 5.35 8.34
C HIS A 84 -6.66 4.15 9.24
N ALA A 85 -6.24 3.04 8.65
CA ALA A 85 -5.81 1.85 9.38
C ALA A 85 -4.56 2.13 10.24
N LEU A 86 -3.57 2.83 9.70
CA LEU A 86 -2.36 3.20 10.44
C LEU A 86 -2.66 4.14 11.61
N ARG A 87 -3.54 5.12 11.43
CA ARG A 87 -3.98 6.02 12.52
C ARG A 87 -4.73 5.27 13.61
N GLY A 88 -5.59 4.34 13.23
CA GLY A 88 -6.29 3.47 14.19
C GLY A 88 -5.31 2.64 15.00
N LEU A 89 -4.31 2.08 14.35
CA LEU A 89 -3.25 1.32 15.00
C LEU A 89 -2.42 2.18 15.96
N GLU A 90 -2.04 3.40 15.55
CA GLU A 90 -1.36 4.37 16.44
C GLU A 90 -2.17 4.68 17.69
N THR A 91 -3.44 5.02 17.50
CA THR A 91 -4.34 5.36 18.62
C THR A 91 -4.50 4.20 19.57
N SER A 92 -4.67 3.00 19.05
CA SER A 92 -4.81 1.78 19.86
C SER A 92 -3.53 1.47 20.64
N ALA A 93 -2.36 1.67 20.03
CA ALA A 93 -1.07 1.51 20.69
C ALA A 93 -0.87 2.53 21.82
N LYS A 94 -1.25 3.80 21.59
CA LYS A 94 -1.23 4.85 22.64
C LYS A 94 -2.07 4.49 23.85
N ASN A 95 -3.20 3.85 23.63
CA ASN A 95 -4.14 3.48 24.68
C ASN A 95 -3.88 2.08 25.26
N ALA A 96 -2.86 1.39 24.78
CA ALA A 96 -2.57 -0.01 25.12
C ALA A 96 -3.79 -0.93 24.95
N ASP A 97 -4.62 -0.65 23.94
CA ASP A 97 -5.81 -1.42 23.60
C ASP A 97 -5.44 -2.54 22.63
N ARG A 98 -5.20 -3.72 23.18
CA ARG A 98 -4.76 -4.89 22.42
C ARG A 98 -5.78 -5.32 21.36
N LEU A 99 -7.06 -5.35 21.69
CA LEU A 99 -8.10 -5.81 20.76
C LEU A 99 -8.19 -4.89 19.55
N SER A 100 -8.31 -3.59 19.77
CA SER A 100 -8.36 -2.60 18.69
C SER A 100 -7.07 -2.57 17.89
N ALA A 101 -5.90 -2.68 18.54
CA ALA A 101 -4.61 -2.73 17.87
C ALA A 101 -4.50 -3.92 16.91
N MET A 102 -4.94 -5.10 17.31
CA MET A 102 -4.92 -6.29 16.46
C MET A 102 -5.89 -6.17 15.29
N LEU A 103 -7.06 -5.57 15.49
CA LEU A 103 -8.03 -5.31 14.42
C LEU A 103 -7.47 -4.34 13.38
N TYR A 104 -6.93 -3.21 13.82
CA TYR A 104 -6.32 -2.24 12.91
C TYR A 104 -5.04 -2.77 12.24
N TYR A 105 -4.28 -3.61 12.92
CA TYR A 105 -3.16 -4.32 12.31
C TYR A 105 -3.63 -5.19 11.14
N GLY A 106 -4.69 -5.96 11.32
CA GLY A 106 -5.33 -6.75 10.26
C GLY A 106 -5.79 -5.88 9.09
N ASP A 107 -6.40 -4.74 9.37
CA ASP A 107 -6.81 -3.76 8.36
C ASP A 107 -5.61 -3.22 7.58
N CYS A 108 -4.49 -2.93 8.24
CA CYS A 108 -3.25 -2.51 7.57
C CYS A 108 -2.76 -3.57 6.60
N VAL A 109 -2.66 -4.82 7.02
CA VAL A 109 -2.22 -5.94 6.18
C VAL A 109 -3.15 -6.08 4.96
N GLU A 110 -4.45 -6.07 5.17
CA GLU A 110 -5.44 -6.20 4.10
C GLU A 110 -5.35 -5.04 3.10
N ASN A 111 -5.28 -3.81 3.58
CA ASN A 111 -5.21 -2.65 2.71
C ASN A 111 -3.91 -2.59 1.89
N PHE A 112 -2.78 -2.98 2.46
CA PHE A 112 -1.53 -3.09 1.69
C PHE A 112 -1.58 -4.20 0.64
N ASP A 113 -2.20 -5.34 0.94
CA ASP A 113 -2.40 -6.41 -0.03
C ASP A 113 -3.34 -5.97 -1.18
N HIS A 114 -4.39 -5.20 -0.88
CA HIS A 114 -5.32 -4.69 -1.89
C HIS A 114 -4.69 -3.73 -2.89
N LEU A 115 -3.63 -3.01 -2.53
CA LEU A 115 -2.92 -2.12 -3.46
C LEU A 115 -2.41 -2.85 -4.71
N HIS A 116 -2.03 -4.11 -4.55
CA HIS A 116 -1.55 -4.94 -5.66
C HIS A 116 -2.70 -5.61 -6.43
N HIS A 117 -3.70 -6.14 -5.73
CA HIS A 117 -4.75 -6.95 -6.35
C HIS A 117 -5.79 -6.15 -7.16
N ARG A 118 -6.10 -4.91 -6.79
CA ARG A 118 -7.07 -4.07 -7.51
C ARG A 118 -6.59 -3.67 -8.89
N ASP A 119 -5.33 -3.33 -9.05
CA ASP A 119 -4.77 -2.95 -10.35
C ASP A 119 -4.68 -4.13 -11.30
N ALA A 120 -4.32 -5.32 -10.80
CA ALA A 120 -4.32 -6.55 -11.57
C ALA A 120 -5.73 -6.93 -12.10
N PHE A 121 -6.77 -6.59 -11.33
CA PHE A 121 -8.16 -6.85 -11.73
C PHE A 121 -8.62 -5.92 -12.85
N THR A 122 -8.18 -4.68 -12.84
CA THR A 122 -8.54 -3.69 -13.87
C THR A 122 -7.95 -4.04 -15.23
N LEU A 123 -6.73 -4.53 -15.28
CA LEU A 123 -6.07 -5.02 -16.50
C LEU A 123 -6.75 -6.27 -17.08
N LYS A 124 -7.19 -7.19 -16.23
CA LYS A 124 -7.94 -8.39 -16.65
C LYS A 124 -9.32 -8.07 -17.23
N ASN A 125 -9.94 -6.99 -16.79
CA ASN A 125 -11.27 -6.59 -17.27
C ASN A 125 -11.24 -5.77 -18.57
N ILE A 126 -10.07 -5.26 -18.96
CA ILE A 126 -9.88 -4.50 -20.20
C ILE A 126 -9.40 -5.41 -21.34
N LEU A 127 -8.82 -6.53 -21.03
CA LEU A 127 -8.37 -7.55 -21.99
C LEU A 127 -9.30 -8.75 -22.03
#